data_da5999407fe5ae8f1217f2dc8ccd7077
#
_entry.id   da5999407fe5ae8f1217f2dc8ccd7077
#
_cell.length_a   1.000
_cell.length_b   1.000
_cell.length_c   1.000
_cell.angle_alpha   90.00
_cell.angle_beta   90.00
_cell.angle_gamma   90.00
#
_symmetry.space_group_name_H-M   'P 1'
#
loop_
_entity.id
_entity.type
_entity.pdbx_description
1 polymer ?
#
loop_
_entity_poly.entity_id
_entity_poly.type
_entity_poly.pdbx_seq_one_letter_code
_entity_poly.pdbx_strand_id
1 'polypeptide(L)'
;MVMVRRLLAGVECAAMLGSALSLAATSRAQAPDHTQTMTTSTTVSAEPDKKPGAAADAMSEGTVTVGAKTIAYKAIAGLITVGSNDAQDAQLGLDGKWLPDSGMESGKVEDGPAISRMFYTAYFAKGDGMSARPIVFFYNGGPGSATMYLRMGSLGPVRVVLPDLQHPAGGPYKIIPNEYSLLDTADIVFIDAPGTGYSRVLGKDAFKSFYGVDQDAGAFDRFIRRFLTKYNKWSNAKFLFGESYGTTRDAVLGAVLQEHGVDLNGIVFLSQILNFNDSADGSDGNPGTENGFFLALPSFAATAWYHHKVPGAPAQLEPFLREVEQWSLGDYASALLQGADLAPAKKQAIAAKLESFTGVPAALWIKANLRMNGGEFSKWLQDSTDTTTGRLDSRYEGPALNPMSDSVEYDPFTEATTSSFAAAMNTYAHDTLKFGDNMTYKPSAREPGFNWDMKHRGPGGWPGTYLNVIGDLASTMKVNPHMHVLLMGGYFDLGTLYFGATYEMKHLPMPVELQKNIAYKFFPTGHMVYVNNDALKGLHDRTAQFIRENETGK
;
A
#
# COMPACT_ATOMS: atom_id res chain seq x y z
N MET A 1 -9.08 31.58 -26.12
CA MET A 1 -9.17 31.98 -24.70
C MET A 1 -10.52 31.50 -24.22
N VAL A 2 -10.62 30.65 -23.29
CA VAL A 2 -11.70 29.75 -22.84
C VAL A 2 -11.47 28.32 -23.38
N MET A 3 -10.72 27.53 -22.66
CA MET A 3 -10.86 26.08 -22.57
C MET A 3 -9.65 25.47 -21.82
N VAL A 4 -9.58 25.68 -20.52
CA VAL A 4 -8.76 24.85 -19.61
C VAL A 4 -9.46 24.88 -18.26
N ARG A 5 -10.48 24.04 -18.10
CA ARG A 5 -11.05 23.67 -16.81
C ARG A 5 -11.97 22.45 -17.03
N ARG A 6 -11.38 21.27 -17.04
CA ARG A 6 -12.06 19.98 -16.77
C ARG A 6 -11.03 18.87 -16.86
N LEU A 7 -10.33 18.64 -15.76
CA LEU A 7 -9.59 17.40 -15.50
C LEU A 7 -9.09 17.48 -14.05
N LEU A 8 -9.98 17.22 -13.14
CA LEU A 8 -9.74 16.83 -11.74
C LEU A 8 -11.12 16.67 -11.08
N ALA A 9 -11.83 15.63 -11.45
CA ALA A 9 -13.08 15.23 -10.81
C ALA A 9 -13.09 13.70 -10.71
N GLY A 10 -12.53 13.21 -9.66
CA GLY A 10 -12.60 11.82 -9.26
C GLY A 10 -12.42 11.73 -7.77
N VAL A 11 -13.55 11.61 -7.06
CA VAL A 11 -13.74 11.32 -5.65
C VAL A 11 -13.81 12.55 -4.74
N GLU A 12 -14.94 13.25 -4.80
CA GLU A 12 -15.48 13.96 -3.65
C GLU A 12 -16.74 13.25 -3.18
N CYS A 13 -16.67 12.61 -2.05
CA CYS A 13 -17.84 12.17 -1.27
C CYS A 13 -18.35 13.39 -0.52
N ALA A 14 -19.34 14.11 -1.09
CA ALA A 14 -19.99 15.25 -0.46
C ALA A 14 -21.18 14.77 0.37
N ALA A 15 -21.11 14.98 1.66
CA ALA A 15 -22.28 14.96 2.54
C ALA A 15 -23.14 16.20 2.26
N MET A 16 -24.35 16.04 1.72
CA MET A 16 -25.34 17.10 1.64
C MET A 16 -26.45 16.87 2.67
N LEU A 17 -26.53 17.82 3.59
CA LEU A 17 -27.67 18.06 4.47
C LEU A 17 -28.87 18.55 3.63
N GLY A 18 -29.94 17.78 3.63
CA GLY A 18 -31.22 18.17 3.05
C GLY A 18 -32.06 19.00 4.01
N SER A 19 -32.48 20.15 3.53
CA SER A 19 -33.39 21.07 4.22
C SER A 19 -34.82 20.54 4.22
N ALA A 20 -35.46 20.59 5.39
CA ALA A 20 -36.85 20.26 5.59
C ALA A 20 -37.79 21.37 5.08
N LEU A 21 -38.92 20.98 4.49
CA LEU A 21 -40.13 21.81 4.45
C LEU A 21 -41.26 21.06 5.16
N SER A 22 -41.79 21.76 6.13
CA SER A 22 -42.91 21.39 7.00
C SER A 22 -44.25 21.49 6.28
N LEU A 23 -45.20 20.61 6.64
CA LEU A 23 -46.61 20.94 6.74
C LEU A 23 -47.26 20.16 7.87
N ALA A 24 -47.94 20.90 8.69
CA ALA A 24 -48.56 20.50 9.94
C ALA A 24 -49.92 19.82 9.76
N ALA A 25 -50.30 18.94 10.69
CA ALA A 25 -51.66 18.86 11.22
C ALA A 25 -51.69 18.11 12.57
N THR A 26 -52.41 18.67 13.43
CA THR A 26 -52.65 18.49 14.86
C THR A 26 -53.32 17.20 15.27
N SER A 27 -52.96 16.64 16.44
CA SER A 27 -53.93 16.32 17.49
C SER A 27 -53.25 16.02 18.85
N ARG A 28 -53.90 16.53 19.90
CA ARG A 28 -53.52 16.52 21.32
C ARG A 28 -53.72 15.15 21.97
N ALA A 29 -52.80 14.78 22.86
CA ALA A 29 -53.15 14.12 24.12
C ALA A 29 -52.10 14.41 25.20
N GLN A 30 -52.52 14.64 26.41
CA GLN A 30 -51.86 15.27 27.55
C GLN A 30 -51.32 14.22 28.54
N ALA A 31 -50.07 14.43 29.01
CA ALA A 31 -49.46 14.33 30.34
C ALA A 31 -49.42 12.95 31.09
N PRO A 32 -48.52 12.72 32.08
CA PRO A 32 -48.02 13.71 33.03
C PRO A 32 -46.48 13.77 33.27
N ASP A 33 -46.15 14.86 33.85
CA ASP A 33 -44.92 15.40 34.41
C ASP A 33 -44.27 14.52 35.50
N HIS A 34 -42.97 14.23 35.38
CA HIS A 34 -42.06 13.96 36.51
C HIS A 34 -40.69 14.53 36.22
N THR A 35 -40.52 15.78 36.60
CA THR A 35 -39.23 16.47 36.70
C THR A 35 -38.44 15.87 37.87
N GLN A 36 -37.34 15.19 37.60
CA GLN A 36 -36.26 15.04 38.56
C GLN A 36 -34.99 15.65 38.00
N THR A 37 -34.70 16.84 38.49
CA THR A 37 -33.43 17.53 38.23
C THR A 37 -32.34 16.91 39.09
N MET A 38 -31.46 16.12 38.52
CA MET A 38 -30.19 15.76 39.15
C MET A 38 -29.12 16.70 38.67
N THR A 39 -28.77 17.68 39.50
CA THR A 39 -27.60 18.53 39.30
C THR A 39 -26.38 17.80 39.85
N THR A 40 -25.59 17.20 38.99
CA THR A 40 -24.26 16.70 39.38
C THR A 40 -23.24 17.70 38.87
N SER A 41 -22.75 18.55 39.77
CA SER A 41 -21.60 19.41 39.53
C SER A 41 -20.32 18.59 39.67
N THR A 42 -19.74 18.17 38.54
CA THR A 42 -18.38 17.61 38.53
C THR A 42 -17.42 18.75 38.35
N THR A 43 -16.75 19.13 39.42
CA THR A 43 -15.61 20.04 39.35
C THR A 43 -14.44 19.25 38.76
N VAL A 44 -14.15 19.45 37.48
CA VAL A 44 -12.90 18.98 36.85
C VAL A 44 -11.83 19.96 37.24
N SER A 45 -10.95 19.61 38.18
CA SER A 45 -9.71 20.30 38.43
C SER A 45 -8.78 19.96 37.24
N ALA A 46 -8.55 20.93 36.36
CA ALA A 46 -7.51 20.83 35.35
C ALA A 46 -6.15 20.85 36.05
N GLU A 47 -5.46 19.72 36.08
CA GLU A 47 -4.03 19.74 36.35
C GLU A 47 -3.33 20.46 35.18
N PRO A 48 -2.28 21.26 35.46
CA PRO A 48 -1.60 22.02 34.41
C PRO A 48 -0.93 21.06 33.43
N ASP A 49 -1.16 21.33 32.14
CA ASP A 49 -0.59 20.63 31.01
C ASP A 49 0.88 20.26 31.22
N LYS A 50 1.16 18.98 31.37
CA LYS A 50 2.49 18.44 31.12
C LYS A 50 2.78 18.71 29.65
N LYS A 51 3.79 19.53 29.34
CA LYS A 51 4.35 19.69 27.98
C LYS A 51 4.40 18.31 27.32
N PRO A 52 3.95 18.12 26.08
CA PRO A 52 4.01 16.84 25.41
C PRO A 52 5.48 16.46 25.20
N GLY A 53 6.05 15.75 26.16
CA GLY A 53 7.28 14.99 25.98
C GLY A 53 7.00 13.90 24.95
N ALA A 54 7.98 13.56 24.12
CA ALA A 54 7.88 12.37 23.26
C ALA A 54 7.40 11.20 24.12
N ALA A 55 6.30 10.54 23.74
CA ALA A 55 5.80 9.40 24.46
C ALA A 55 6.93 8.34 24.54
N ALA A 56 7.22 7.86 25.74
CA ALA A 56 8.19 6.80 25.90
C ALA A 56 7.73 5.56 25.13
N ASP A 57 8.68 4.80 24.54
CA ASP A 57 8.33 3.55 23.87
C ASP A 57 7.58 2.62 24.84
N ALA A 58 6.44 2.12 24.43
CA ALA A 58 5.72 1.08 25.14
C ALA A 58 6.35 -0.29 24.82
N MET A 59 6.48 -1.12 25.83
CA MET A 59 7.10 -2.44 25.70
C MET A 59 6.15 -3.51 26.22
N SER A 60 5.96 -4.57 25.45
CA SER A 60 5.22 -5.76 25.83
C SER A 60 5.97 -7.02 25.39
N GLU A 61 5.50 -8.16 25.85
CA GLU A 61 6.11 -9.46 25.53
C GLU A 61 5.02 -10.42 25.09
N GLY A 62 5.38 -11.35 24.23
CA GLY A 62 4.47 -12.36 23.74
C GLY A 62 5.17 -13.61 23.24
N THR A 63 4.37 -14.56 22.81
CA THR A 63 4.82 -15.77 22.14
C THR A 63 3.99 -15.98 20.88
N VAL A 64 4.61 -16.54 19.85
CA VAL A 64 3.92 -16.98 18.63
C VAL A 64 4.46 -18.35 18.23
N THR A 65 3.59 -19.22 17.75
CA THR A 65 3.99 -20.56 17.28
C THR A 65 3.93 -20.58 15.75
N VAL A 66 5.07 -20.87 15.12
CA VAL A 66 5.22 -21.01 13.67
C VAL A 66 5.69 -22.44 13.40
N GLY A 67 4.86 -23.21 12.71
CA GLY A 67 5.09 -24.65 12.56
C GLY A 67 5.16 -25.35 13.94
N ALA A 68 6.27 -26.04 14.22
CA ALA A 68 6.51 -26.71 15.51
C ALA A 68 7.26 -25.84 16.52
N LYS A 69 7.62 -24.59 16.18
CA LYS A 69 8.49 -23.74 16.99
C LYS A 69 7.70 -22.64 17.69
N THR A 70 7.71 -22.58 19.01
CA THR A 70 7.20 -21.46 19.79
C THR A 70 8.34 -20.45 20.03
N ILE A 71 8.09 -19.20 19.64
CA ILE A 71 9.05 -18.11 19.67
C ILE A 71 8.56 -17.07 20.66
N ALA A 72 9.32 -16.86 21.72
CA ALA A 72 9.12 -15.73 22.62
C ALA A 72 9.69 -14.46 21.98
N TYR A 73 8.97 -13.35 22.10
CA TYR A 73 9.40 -12.07 21.54
C TYR A 73 9.14 -10.90 22.48
N LYS A 74 9.89 -9.82 22.27
CA LYS A 74 9.64 -8.49 22.80
C LYS A 74 9.02 -7.64 21.71
N ALA A 75 7.88 -7.01 22.01
CA ALA A 75 7.24 -6.02 21.15
C ALA A 75 7.52 -4.61 21.69
N ILE A 76 7.83 -3.70 20.79
CA ILE A 76 8.04 -2.28 21.08
C ILE A 76 7.12 -1.47 20.18
N ALA A 77 6.32 -0.60 20.76
CA ALA A 77 5.55 0.41 20.04
C ALA A 77 6.08 1.79 20.43
N GLY A 78 6.48 2.60 19.46
CA GLY A 78 7.13 3.86 19.74
C GLY A 78 7.12 4.85 18.59
N LEU A 79 7.76 5.99 18.82
CA LEU A 79 7.92 7.06 17.85
C LEU A 79 9.42 7.31 17.62
N ILE A 80 9.80 7.47 16.36
CA ILE A 80 11.09 8.06 15.97
C ILE A 80 10.81 9.38 15.28
N THR A 81 11.42 10.43 15.80
CA THR A 81 11.35 11.76 15.19
C THR A 81 12.43 11.92 14.14
N VAL A 82 12.05 12.37 12.95
CA VAL A 82 12.96 12.67 11.85
C VAL A 82 12.81 14.11 11.39
N GLY A 83 13.90 14.73 10.98
CA GLY A 83 13.90 16.05 10.34
C GLY A 83 13.38 16.00 8.91
N SER A 84 13.08 17.16 8.32
CA SER A 84 12.64 17.26 6.92
C SER A 84 13.77 17.01 5.90
N ASN A 85 15.02 17.14 6.34
CA ASN A 85 16.24 16.87 5.57
C ASN A 85 17.38 16.44 6.52
N ASP A 86 18.51 16.00 5.96
CA ASP A 86 19.62 15.47 6.76
C ASP A 86 20.28 16.50 7.66
N ALA A 87 20.38 17.76 7.20
CA ALA A 87 20.96 18.82 8.01
C ALA A 87 20.14 19.10 9.28
N GLN A 88 18.81 19.10 9.17
CA GLN A 88 17.91 19.20 10.31
C GLN A 88 17.92 17.92 11.16
N ASP A 89 17.93 16.76 10.52
CA ASP A 89 17.94 15.48 11.23
C ASP A 89 19.18 15.34 12.11
N ALA A 90 20.33 15.82 11.64
CA ALA A 90 21.58 15.84 12.40
C ALA A 90 21.52 16.71 13.68
N GLN A 91 20.56 17.63 13.79
CA GLN A 91 20.33 18.45 14.98
C GLN A 91 19.33 17.83 15.98
N LEU A 92 18.80 16.64 15.69
CA LEU A 92 17.87 15.91 16.56
C LEU A 92 18.58 14.80 17.33
N GLY A 93 18.38 14.74 18.64
CA GLY A 93 18.72 13.57 19.46
C GLY A 93 17.83 12.36 19.12
N LEU A 94 18.24 11.15 19.50
CA LEU A 94 17.43 9.92 19.35
C LEU A 94 16.15 9.97 20.20
N ASP A 95 16.09 10.83 21.20
CA ASP A 95 14.89 11.10 22.02
C ASP A 95 13.90 12.06 21.31
N GLY A 96 14.22 12.51 20.10
CA GLY A 96 13.40 13.39 19.30
C GLY A 96 13.41 14.85 19.73
N LYS A 97 14.34 15.25 20.59
CA LYS A 97 14.54 16.65 20.98
C LYS A 97 15.67 17.26 20.17
N TRP A 98 15.61 18.59 19.99
CA TRP A 98 16.73 19.32 19.40
C TRP A 98 17.96 19.22 20.31
N LEU A 99 19.11 19.08 19.71
CA LEU A 99 20.38 19.12 20.44
C LEU A 99 20.60 20.52 21.04
N PRO A 100 21.28 20.64 22.19
CA PRO A 100 21.65 21.91 22.76
C PRO A 100 22.37 22.78 21.71
N ASP A 101 22.07 24.06 21.70
CA ASP A 101 22.69 25.05 20.80
C ASP A 101 22.43 24.84 19.30
N SER A 102 21.46 23.98 18.94
CA SER A 102 21.08 23.78 17.53
C SER A 102 20.48 25.01 16.85
N GLY A 103 19.98 25.97 17.63
CA GLY A 103 19.24 27.12 17.12
C GLY A 103 17.88 26.79 16.50
N MET A 104 17.41 25.54 16.63
CA MET A 104 16.18 25.04 16.03
C MET A 104 14.97 25.10 16.97
N GLU A 105 15.17 25.51 18.22
CA GLU A 105 14.07 25.65 19.18
C GLU A 105 13.20 26.87 18.81
N SER A 106 11.90 26.63 18.67
CA SER A 106 10.91 27.69 18.50
C SER A 106 9.93 27.71 19.67
N GLY A 107 9.39 28.88 19.97
CA GLY A 107 8.41 29.04 21.06
C GLY A 107 7.09 28.29 20.79
N LYS A 108 6.72 28.07 19.52
CA LYS A 108 5.56 27.30 19.10
C LYS A 108 5.97 26.23 18.12
N VAL A 109 5.39 25.07 18.25
CA VAL A 109 5.68 23.91 17.37
C VAL A 109 5.37 24.21 15.90
N GLU A 110 4.32 24.98 15.66
CA GLU A 110 3.84 25.32 14.30
C GLU A 110 4.82 26.25 13.55
N ASP A 111 5.58 27.04 14.26
CA ASP A 111 6.56 27.98 13.70
C ASP A 111 7.97 27.37 13.58
N GLY A 112 8.16 26.18 14.20
CA GLY A 112 9.43 25.47 14.18
C GLY A 112 9.71 24.74 12.87
N PRO A 113 10.93 24.18 12.73
CA PRO A 113 11.29 23.37 11.57
C PRO A 113 10.37 22.15 11.41
N ALA A 114 10.08 21.78 10.18
CA ALA A 114 9.24 20.62 9.88
C ALA A 114 9.88 19.31 10.35
N ILE A 115 9.16 18.56 11.15
CA ILE A 115 9.54 17.22 11.63
C ILE A 115 8.41 16.23 11.42
N SER A 116 8.76 14.95 11.30
CA SER A 116 7.80 13.85 11.40
C SER A 116 8.12 12.96 12.59
N ARG A 117 7.12 12.73 13.44
CA ARG A 117 7.15 11.68 14.46
C ARG A 117 6.54 10.44 13.85
N MET A 118 7.39 9.49 13.45
CA MET A 118 6.98 8.27 12.74
C MET A 118 6.75 7.13 13.74
N PHE A 119 5.54 6.59 13.72
CA PHE A 119 5.17 5.46 14.56
C PHE A 119 5.69 4.15 13.98
N TYR A 120 6.13 3.27 14.85
CA TYR A 120 6.54 1.92 14.49
C TYR A 120 6.14 0.90 15.55
N THR A 121 6.03 -0.35 15.12
CA THR A 121 6.05 -1.51 16.01
C THR A 121 7.21 -2.42 15.61
N ALA A 122 8.05 -2.77 16.57
CA ALA A 122 9.17 -3.68 16.34
C ALA A 122 9.00 -4.95 17.19
N TYR A 123 9.28 -6.09 16.59
CA TYR A 123 9.21 -7.39 17.25
C TYR A 123 10.58 -8.06 17.17
N PHE A 124 11.18 -8.29 18.32
CA PHE A 124 12.49 -8.93 18.47
C PHE A 124 12.33 -10.29 19.12
N ALA A 125 12.74 -11.35 18.43
CA ALA A 125 12.75 -12.68 19.01
C ALA A 125 13.74 -12.75 20.19
N LYS A 126 13.39 -13.51 21.24
CA LYS A 126 14.21 -13.71 22.44
C LYS A 126 14.99 -15.01 22.36
N GLY A 127 16.21 -15.02 22.94
CA GLY A 127 17.07 -16.19 23.03
C GLY A 127 18.52 -15.90 22.67
N ASP A 128 19.37 -16.89 22.77
CA ASP A 128 20.80 -16.78 22.42
C ASP A 128 20.98 -16.59 20.91
N GLY A 129 21.94 -15.78 20.53
CA GLY A 129 22.24 -15.48 19.13
C GLY A 129 21.22 -14.56 18.43
N MET A 130 20.19 -14.08 19.13
CA MET A 130 19.11 -13.28 18.53
C MET A 130 19.55 -11.86 18.13
N SER A 131 20.68 -11.35 18.63
CA SER A 131 21.21 -10.02 18.28
C SER A 131 21.64 -9.92 16.80
N ALA A 132 22.06 -11.02 16.19
CA ALA A 132 22.56 -11.06 14.80
C ALA A 132 21.49 -11.39 13.75
N ARG A 133 20.21 -11.52 14.15
CA ARG A 133 19.12 -11.88 13.24
C ARG A 133 18.93 -10.85 12.14
N PRO A 134 18.54 -11.27 10.92
CA PRO A 134 18.07 -10.36 9.89
C PRO A 134 16.95 -9.45 10.42
N ILE A 135 16.85 -8.25 9.86
CA ILE A 135 15.78 -7.31 10.16
C ILE A 135 15.03 -6.92 8.90
N VAL A 136 13.71 -6.91 8.97
CA VAL A 136 12.83 -6.56 7.85
C VAL A 136 11.97 -5.35 8.23
N PHE A 137 12.01 -4.32 7.38
CA PHE A 137 11.19 -3.12 7.51
C PHE A 137 9.98 -3.21 6.59
N PHE A 138 8.78 -3.22 7.17
CA PHE A 138 7.49 -3.37 6.48
C PHE A 138 6.73 -2.06 6.43
N TYR A 139 6.13 -1.76 5.29
CA TYR A 139 5.23 -0.63 5.13
C TYR A 139 4.25 -0.77 3.96
N ASN A 140 3.02 -0.32 4.16
CA ASN A 140 2.04 -0.16 3.10
C ASN A 140 2.33 1.10 2.25
N GLY A 141 1.66 1.20 1.12
CA GLY A 141 1.79 2.28 0.17
C GLY A 141 0.74 3.37 0.28
N GLY A 142 -0.14 3.42 -0.66
CA GLY A 142 -1.17 4.41 -0.84
C GLY A 142 -0.96 5.29 -2.08
N PRO A 143 -0.11 6.36 -2.09
CA PRO A 143 0.62 6.94 -0.96
C PRO A 143 -0.28 7.48 0.14
N GLY A 144 0.28 7.57 1.35
CA GLY A 144 -0.43 8.10 2.51
C GLY A 144 -1.35 7.08 3.21
N SER A 145 -1.11 5.77 3.10
CA SER A 145 -1.79 4.74 3.90
C SER A 145 -0.94 4.31 5.10
N ALA A 146 -1.60 4.03 6.22
CA ALA A 146 -0.96 3.44 7.39
C ALA A 146 -0.63 1.97 7.16
N THR A 147 0.36 1.46 7.88
CA THR A 147 0.83 0.06 7.74
C THR A 147 -0.04 -0.94 8.52
N MET A 148 -1.30 -0.61 8.79
CA MET A 148 -2.22 -1.48 9.51
C MET A 148 -2.55 -2.76 8.75
N TYR A 149 -2.59 -2.72 7.42
CA TYR A 149 -2.93 -3.87 6.59
C TYR A 149 -1.84 -4.94 6.68
N LEU A 150 -0.59 -4.62 6.40
CA LEU A 150 0.54 -5.54 6.57
C LEU A 150 0.72 -5.96 8.03
N ARG A 151 0.59 -5.03 8.99
CA ARG A 151 0.79 -5.32 10.42
C ARG A 151 -0.23 -6.30 10.96
N MET A 152 -1.51 -6.15 10.60
CA MET A 152 -2.61 -6.95 11.12
C MET A 152 -3.04 -8.09 10.19
N GLY A 153 -2.49 -8.19 9.01
CA GLY A 153 -2.88 -9.21 8.04
C GLY A 153 -1.77 -10.13 7.56
N SER A 154 -0.50 -9.65 7.56
CA SER A 154 0.57 -10.40 6.90
C SER A 154 1.45 -11.19 7.88
N LEU A 155 2.70 -10.84 8.02
CA LEU A 155 3.75 -11.66 8.66
C LEU A 155 4.09 -11.24 10.10
N GLY A 156 3.27 -10.38 10.72
CA GLY A 156 3.36 -10.02 12.13
C GLY A 156 3.02 -11.19 13.08
N PRO A 157 3.20 -11.03 14.42
CA PRO A 157 2.94 -12.11 15.38
C PRO A 157 1.45 -12.37 15.62
N VAL A 158 0.57 -11.46 15.21
CA VAL A 158 -0.89 -11.59 15.29
C VAL A 158 -1.51 -11.15 13.97
N ARG A 159 -2.71 -11.64 13.70
CA ARG A 159 -3.50 -11.24 12.52
C ARG A 159 -4.98 -11.16 12.83
N VAL A 160 -5.70 -10.32 12.09
CA VAL A 160 -7.16 -10.29 12.10
C VAL A 160 -7.71 -11.41 11.21
N VAL A 161 -8.81 -12.01 11.64
CA VAL A 161 -9.52 -13.01 10.83
C VAL A 161 -10.51 -12.29 9.93
N LEU A 162 -10.37 -12.49 8.63
CA LEU A 162 -11.28 -12.00 7.60
C LEU A 162 -12.00 -13.17 6.93
N PRO A 163 -13.28 -13.05 6.61
CA PRO A 163 -13.94 -13.99 5.71
C PRO A 163 -13.37 -13.78 4.29
N ASP A 164 -13.02 -14.88 3.62
CA ASP A 164 -12.56 -14.79 2.23
C ASP A 164 -13.73 -14.44 1.31
N LEU A 165 -13.51 -13.48 0.40
CA LEU A 165 -14.45 -13.05 -0.64
C LEU A 165 -15.81 -12.53 -0.17
N GLN A 166 -15.92 -12.13 1.09
CA GLN A 166 -17.15 -11.64 1.67
C GLN A 166 -16.94 -10.36 2.47
N HIS A 167 -17.93 -9.49 2.45
CA HIS A 167 -17.97 -8.36 3.38
C HIS A 167 -18.28 -8.91 4.79
N PRO A 168 -17.41 -8.72 5.79
CA PRO A 168 -17.67 -9.16 7.16
C PRO A 168 -18.85 -8.40 7.75
N ALA A 169 -19.57 -9.03 8.66
CA ALA A 169 -20.47 -8.30 9.54
C ALA A 169 -19.68 -7.23 10.34
N GLY A 170 -20.33 -6.18 10.78
CA GLY A 170 -19.73 -5.26 11.75
C GLY A 170 -19.21 -6.01 12.98
N GLY A 171 -18.24 -5.44 13.69
CA GLY A 171 -17.57 -6.11 14.82
C GLY A 171 -18.45 -6.92 15.76
N PRO A 172 -17.86 -7.73 16.65
CA PRO A 172 -16.44 -7.76 17.03
C PRO A 172 -15.56 -8.52 16.02
N TYR A 173 -14.38 -7.96 15.73
CA TYR A 173 -13.39 -8.61 14.88
C TYR A 173 -12.40 -9.43 15.70
N LYS A 174 -12.09 -10.64 15.25
CA LYS A 174 -11.23 -11.57 15.97
C LYS A 174 -9.77 -11.38 15.58
N ILE A 175 -8.91 -11.13 16.58
CA ILE A 175 -7.44 -11.15 16.44
C ILE A 175 -6.95 -12.50 16.96
N ILE A 176 -6.05 -13.16 16.22
CA ILE A 176 -5.47 -14.47 16.59
C ILE A 176 -3.95 -14.43 16.48
N PRO A 177 -3.22 -15.31 17.21
CA PRO A 177 -1.81 -15.56 16.91
C PRO A 177 -1.63 -15.96 15.45
N ASN A 178 -0.53 -15.52 14.85
CA ASN A 178 -0.27 -15.74 13.43
C ASN A 178 0.74 -16.87 13.25
N GLU A 179 0.25 -18.03 12.84
CA GLU A 179 1.06 -19.20 12.54
C GLU A 179 2.02 -19.03 11.35
N TYR A 180 1.89 -17.91 10.62
CA TYR A 180 2.73 -17.51 9.50
C TYR A 180 3.56 -16.26 9.83
N SER A 181 3.90 -16.06 11.11
CA SER A 181 4.75 -14.95 11.53
C SER A 181 6.19 -15.14 11.07
N LEU A 182 6.79 -14.12 10.48
CA LEU A 182 8.19 -14.13 10.04
C LEU A 182 9.20 -14.11 11.21
N LEU A 183 8.72 -14.08 12.47
CA LEU A 183 9.56 -14.18 13.66
C LEU A 183 10.35 -15.50 13.75
N ASP A 184 9.99 -16.52 12.98
CA ASP A 184 10.81 -17.73 12.85
C ASP A 184 12.14 -17.49 12.11
N THR A 185 12.23 -16.41 11.34
CA THR A 185 13.34 -16.11 10.42
C THR A 185 14.01 -14.77 10.71
N ALA A 186 13.28 -13.71 10.98
CA ALA A 186 13.81 -12.34 11.12
C ALA A 186 13.17 -11.56 12.26
N ASP A 187 13.80 -10.48 12.68
CA ASP A 187 13.16 -9.42 13.46
C ASP A 187 12.32 -8.56 12.53
N ILE A 188 11.18 -8.04 13.00
CA ILE A 188 10.17 -7.39 12.18
C ILE A 188 9.93 -5.97 12.66
N VAL A 189 9.89 -5.01 11.74
CA VAL A 189 9.57 -3.61 12.03
C VAL A 189 8.48 -3.12 11.07
N PHE A 190 7.30 -2.79 11.58
CA PHE A 190 6.26 -2.12 10.79
C PHE A 190 6.32 -0.62 11.04
N ILE A 191 6.34 0.18 9.98
CA ILE A 191 6.49 1.64 10.02
C ILE A 191 5.24 2.29 9.43
N ASP A 192 4.60 3.19 10.17
CA ASP A 192 3.56 4.05 9.60
C ASP A 192 4.21 5.27 8.95
N ALA A 193 3.86 5.54 7.69
CA ALA A 193 4.39 6.67 6.93
C ALA A 193 4.06 8.02 7.59
N PRO A 194 4.78 9.09 7.26
CA PRO A 194 4.48 10.42 7.78
C PRO A 194 3.00 10.78 7.69
N GLY A 195 2.41 11.22 8.80
CA GLY A 195 1.01 11.64 8.89
C GLY A 195 -0.03 10.52 8.93
N THR A 196 0.37 9.25 8.87
CA THR A 196 -0.53 8.09 8.93
C THR A 196 -0.47 7.38 10.29
N GLY A 197 -1.43 6.55 10.58
CA GLY A 197 -1.47 5.78 11.82
C GLY A 197 -1.34 6.69 13.06
N TYR A 198 -0.38 6.40 13.91
CA TYR A 198 0.01 7.29 15.00
C TYR A 198 1.14 8.26 14.62
N SER A 199 1.64 8.24 13.39
CA SER A 199 2.62 9.21 12.89
C SER A 199 1.99 10.60 12.76
N ARG A 200 2.77 11.65 13.06
CA ARG A 200 2.34 13.05 12.94
C ARG A 200 3.43 13.88 12.27
N VAL A 201 3.03 14.74 11.35
CA VAL A 201 3.90 15.77 10.77
C VAL A 201 3.63 17.09 11.46
N LEU A 202 4.66 17.81 11.85
CA LEU A 202 4.60 19.01 12.68
C LEU A 202 5.57 20.06 12.14
N GLY A 203 5.30 21.33 12.43
CA GLY A 203 6.16 22.45 12.05
C GLY A 203 5.71 23.15 10.77
N LYS A 204 6.44 24.19 10.41
CA LYS A 204 6.14 25.02 9.25
C LYS A 204 6.33 24.21 7.95
N ASP A 205 5.38 24.31 7.02
CA ASP A 205 5.40 23.63 5.72
C ASP A 205 5.54 22.07 5.83
N ALA A 206 5.09 21.48 6.95
CA ALA A 206 5.28 20.06 7.24
C ALA A 206 4.73 19.13 6.14
N PHE A 207 3.54 19.41 5.58
CA PHE A 207 2.99 18.60 4.49
C PHE A 207 3.88 18.62 3.25
N LYS A 208 4.36 19.79 2.85
CA LYS A 208 5.26 19.94 1.70
C LYS A 208 6.60 19.23 1.94
N SER A 209 7.03 19.14 3.20
CA SER A 209 8.31 18.56 3.58
C SER A 209 8.30 17.04 3.67
N PHE A 210 7.10 16.40 3.71
CA PHE A 210 6.97 14.96 3.92
C PHE A 210 6.02 14.26 2.93
N TYR A 211 5.19 15.00 2.16
CA TYR A 211 4.22 14.43 1.24
C TYR A 211 4.70 14.57 -0.21
N GLY A 212 5.47 13.63 -0.64
CA GLY A 212 6.02 13.51 -1.99
C GLY A 212 6.96 12.33 -2.09
N VAL A 213 7.32 11.94 -3.29
CA VAL A 213 8.13 10.74 -3.55
C VAL A 213 9.49 10.83 -2.86
N ASP A 214 10.24 11.90 -3.12
CA ASP A 214 11.59 12.08 -2.57
C ASP A 214 11.54 12.41 -1.08
N GLN A 215 10.54 13.17 -0.64
CA GLN A 215 10.34 13.55 0.75
C GLN A 215 10.01 12.35 1.65
N ASP A 216 9.16 11.47 1.15
CA ASP A 216 8.74 10.23 1.83
C ASP A 216 9.91 9.25 1.93
N ALA A 217 10.61 8.98 0.83
CA ALA A 217 11.79 8.11 0.83
C ALA A 217 12.89 8.64 1.77
N GLY A 218 13.16 9.96 1.75
CA GLY A 218 14.09 10.59 2.68
C GLY A 218 13.67 10.50 4.15
N ALA A 219 12.37 10.57 4.45
CA ALA A 219 11.88 10.38 5.81
C ALA A 219 12.09 8.94 6.30
N PHE A 220 11.84 7.94 5.44
CA PHE A 220 12.10 6.52 5.75
C PHE A 220 13.59 6.23 5.90
N ASP A 221 14.45 6.80 5.07
CA ASP A 221 15.91 6.69 5.20
C ASP A 221 16.37 7.18 6.59
N ARG A 222 16.00 8.40 6.98
CA ARG A 222 16.33 8.96 8.29
C ARG A 222 15.76 8.11 9.43
N PHE A 223 14.52 7.61 9.28
CA PHE A 223 13.92 6.70 10.24
C PHE A 223 14.76 5.43 10.40
N ILE A 224 15.10 4.76 9.30
CA ILE A 224 15.85 3.49 9.33
C ILE A 224 17.24 3.70 9.95
N ARG A 225 17.99 4.72 9.55
CA ARG A 225 19.31 5.02 10.13
C ARG A 225 19.22 5.28 11.65
N ARG A 226 18.23 6.03 12.10
CA ARG A 226 17.97 6.27 13.53
C ARG A 226 17.54 4.99 14.25
N PHE A 227 16.73 4.17 13.63
CA PHE A 227 16.31 2.89 14.18
C PHE A 227 17.50 1.92 14.34
N LEU A 228 18.34 1.78 13.31
CA LEU A 228 19.54 0.97 13.36
C LEU A 228 20.50 1.43 14.47
N THR A 229 20.64 2.73 14.68
CA THR A 229 21.43 3.32 15.76
C THR A 229 20.80 3.03 17.13
N LYS A 230 19.49 3.30 17.28
CA LYS A 230 18.76 3.12 18.56
C LYS A 230 18.83 1.67 19.07
N TYR A 231 18.77 0.70 18.16
CA TYR A 231 18.72 -0.73 18.49
C TYR A 231 20.02 -1.48 18.21
N ASN A 232 21.09 -0.78 17.81
CA ASN A 232 22.38 -1.36 17.47
C ASN A 232 22.29 -2.49 16.44
N LYS A 233 21.63 -2.20 15.28
CA LYS A 233 21.36 -3.17 14.21
C LYS A 233 22.10 -2.86 12.89
N TRP A 234 23.12 -2.01 12.93
CA TRP A 234 23.88 -1.62 11.74
C TRP A 234 24.53 -2.79 11.00
N SER A 235 25.04 -3.78 11.76
CA SER A 235 25.73 -4.96 11.20
C SER A 235 24.81 -6.11 10.80
N ASN A 236 23.49 -6.00 11.06
CA ASN A 236 22.57 -7.08 10.73
C ASN A 236 22.23 -7.07 9.22
N ALA A 237 21.87 -8.24 8.67
CA ALA A 237 21.28 -8.30 7.35
C ALA A 237 19.95 -7.52 7.31
N LYS A 238 19.76 -6.70 6.30
CA LYS A 238 18.65 -5.74 6.18
C LYS A 238 17.83 -5.99 4.94
N PHE A 239 16.49 -6.03 5.14
CA PHE A 239 15.53 -6.21 4.07
C PHE A 239 14.44 -5.15 4.15
N LEU A 240 13.96 -4.69 2.99
CA LEU A 240 12.75 -3.89 2.86
C LEU A 240 11.60 -4.77 2.39
N PHE A 241 10.39 -4.46 2.82
CA PHE A 241 9.17 -5.12 2.39
C PHE A 241 8.09 -4.06 2.16
N GLY A 242 7.97 -3.62 0.92
CA GLY A 242 6.94 -2.66 0.50
C GLY A 242 5.76 -3.33 -0.18
N GLU A 243 4.57 -2.79 0.06
CA GLU A 243 3.35 -3.15 -0.65
C GLU A 243 2.79 -1.96 -1.42
N SER A 244 2.35 -2.19 -2.68
CA SER A 244 1.72 -1.15 -3.49
C SER A 244 2.69 0.03 -3.74
N TYR A 245 2.28 1.29 -3.51
CA TYR A 245 3.21 2.43 -3.52
C TYR A 245 4.42 2.22 -2.59
N GLY A 246 4.34 1.35 -1.59
CA GLY A 246 5.51 0.95 -0.79
C GLY A 246 6.65 0.39 -1.61
N THR A 247 6.37 -0.23 -2.76
CA THR A 247 7.38 -0.73 -3.70
C THR A 247 8.05 0.40 -4.49
N THR A 248 7.29 1.44 -4.84
CA THR A 248 7.85 2.71 -5.37
C THR A 248 8.80 3.33 -4.37
N ARG A 249 8.37 3.39 -3.08
CA ARG A 249 9.22 3.84 -1.98
C ARG A 249 10.48 2.99 -1.87
N ASP A 250 10.37 1.65 -1.91
CA ASP A 250 11.52 0.75 -1.81
C ASP A 250 12.60 1.03 -2.86
N ALA A 251 12.19 1.27 -4.10
CA ALA A 251 13.12 1.54 -5.19
C ALA A 251 13.93 2.81 -4.95
N VAL A 252 13.27 3.91 -4.57
CA VAL A 252 13.92 5.19 -4.26
C VAL A 252 14.72 5.10 -2.95
N LEU A 253 14.12 4.51 -1.91
CA LEU A 253 14.74 4.36 -0.59
C LEU A 253 15.99 3.49 -0.64
N GLY A 254 16.01 2.44 -1.47
CA GLY A 254 17.18 1.59 -1.65
C GLY A 254 18.39 2.39 -2.14
N ALA A 255 18.19 3.30 -3.10
CA ALA A 255 19.23 4.19 -3.60
C ALA A 255 19.70 5.20 -2.52
N VAL A 256 18.75 5.84 -1.82
CA VAL A 256 19.06 6.83 -0.77
C VAL A 256 19.78 6.18 0.43
N LEU A 257 19.36 4.99 0.87
CA LEU A 257 20.03 4.25 1.95
C LEU A 257 21.47 3.92 1.57
N GLN A 258 21.70 3.49 0.34
CA GLN A 258 23.03 3.17 -0.17
C GLN A 258 23.95 4.39 -0.21
N GLU A 259 23.44 5.55 -0.61
CA GLU A 259 24.17 6.84 -0.55
C GLU A 259 24.58 7.19 0.89
N HIS A 260 23.78 6.77 1.88
CA HIS A 260 24.04 6.99 3.31
C HIS A 260 24.77 5.81 4.00
N GLY A 261 25.36 4.89 3.22
CA GLY A 261 26.17 3.79 3.74
C GLY A 261 25.38 2.65 4.37
N VAL A 262 24.13 2.47 3.96
CA VAL A 262 23.26 1.34 4.39
C VAL A 262 23.01 0.43 3.20
N ASP A 263 23.77 -0.65 3.08
CA ASP A 263 23.53 -1.69 2.09
C ASP A 263 22.38 -2.61 2.53
N LEU A 264 21.55 -2.97 1.56
CA LEU A 264 20.47 -3.94 1.70
C LEU A 264 20.90 -5.32 1.21
N ASN A 265 20.48 -6.37 1.90
CA ASN A 265 20.60 -7.76 1.44
C ASN A 265 19.52 -8.10 0.41
N GLY A 266 18.34 -7.50 0.56
CA GLY A 266 17.27 -7.68 -0.41
C GLY A 266 16.06 -6.78 -0.20
N ILE A 267 15.22 -6.75 -1.23
CA ILE A 267 13.95 -6.04 -1.25
C ILE A 267 12.85 -7.02 -1.64
N VAL A 268 11.76 -7.00 -0.90
CA VAL A 268 10.53 -7.75 -1.21
C VAL A 268 9.48 -6.77 -1.70
N PHE A 269 9.09 -6.90 -2.94
CA PHE A 269 8.00 -6.15 -3.56
C PHE A 269 6.72 -6.99 -3.53
N LEU A 270 5.71 -6.50 -2.85
CA LEU A 270 4.36 -7.08 -2.86
C LEU A 270 3.42 -6.16 -3.64
N SER A 271 2.80 -6.70 -4.70
CA SER A 271 1.85 -5.94 -5.53
C SER A 271 2.45 -4.64 -6.04
N GLN A 272 3.50 -4.80 -6.85
CA GLN A 272 4.45 -3.76 -7.23
C GLN A 272 3.89 -2.76 -8.25
N ILE A 273 4.30 -1.50 -8.09
CA ILE A 273 4.21 -0.44 -9.09
C ILE A 273 5.47 0.44 -9.06
N LEU A 274 6.29 0.40 -10.10
CA LEU A 274 7.48 1.26 -10.26
C LEU A 274 7.31 2.29 -11.36
N ASN A 275 6.50 2.01 -12.37
CA ASN A 275 6.17 2.92 -13.46
C ASN A 275 4.64 3.12 -13.55
N PHE A 276 4.17 4.29 -13.17
CA PHE A 276 2.72 4.57 -13.15
C PHE A 276 2.09 4.63 -14.55
N ASN A 277 2.89 4.77 -15.63
CA ASN A 277 2.36 4.65 -16.99
C ASN A 277 1.94 3.22 -17.35
N ASP A 278 2.49 2.22 -16.67
CA ASP A 278 2.27 0.80 -16.97
C ASP A 278 1.10 0.21 -16.16
N SER A 279 0.40 1.02 -15.35
CA SER A 279 -0.83 0.63 -14.65
C SER A 279 -2.03 0.56 -15.59
N ALA A 280 -3.09 -0.12 -15.16
CA ALA A 280 -4.34 -0.24 -15.94
C ALA A 280 -4.99 1.11 -16.28
N ASP A 281 -4.73 2.14 -15.48
CA ASP A 281 -5.27 3.50 -15.63
C ASP A 281 -4.17 4.50 -16.06
N GLY A 282 -2.96 4.04 -16.32
CA GLY A 282 -1.79 4.90 -16.59
C GLY A 282 -1.94 5.74 -17.85
N SER A 283 -2.54 5.17 -18.89
CA SER A 283 -2.74 5.84 -20.17
C SER A 283 -3.74 7.00 -20.10
N ASP A 284 -4.66 7.03 -19.14
CA ASP A 284 -5.60 8.15 -18.94
C ASP A 284 -4.84 9.42 -18.50
N GLY A 285 -3.80 9.24 -17.68
CA GLY A 285 -2.94 10.34 -17.25
C GLY A 285 -1.88 10.75 -18.27
N ASN A 286 -1.49 9.83 -19.17
CA ASN A 286 -0.45 10.04 -20.20
C ASN A 286 -0.93 9.57 -21.58
N PRO A 287 -1.86 10.31 -22.23
CA PRO A 287 -2.40 9.95 -23.53
C PRO A 287 -1.31 9.75 -24.58
N GLY A 288 -1.46 8.70 -25.40
CA GLY A 288 -0.49 8.32 -26.43
C GLY A 288 0.50 7.24 -25.99
N THR A 289 0.44 6.80 -24.72
CA THR A 289 1.13 5.59 -24.26
C THR A 289 0.18 4.40 -24.31
N GLU A 290 0.67 3.25 -24.74
CA GLU A 290 -0.15 2.06 -24.96
C GLU A 290 0.11 0.95 -23.92
N ASN A 291 1.18 1.07 -23.13
CA ASN A 291 1.64 0.01 -22.23
C ASN A 291 0.56 -0.44 -21.24
N GLY A 292 -0.14 0.50 -20.60
CA GLY A 292 -1.18 0.19 -19.62
C GLY A 292 -2.26 -0.75 -20.17
N PHE A 293 -2.64 -0.62 -21.43
CA PHE A 293 -3.70 -1.43 -22.02
C PHE A 293 -3.26 -2.88 -22.27
N PHE A 294 -2.11 -3.09 -22.91
CA PHE A 294 -1.69 -4.47 -23.17
C PHE A 294 -1.12 -5.18 -21.93
N LEU A 295 -0.57 -4.44 -20.97
CA LEU A 295 -0.12 -5.01 -19.70
C LEU A 295 -1.28 -5.36 -18.75
N ALA A 296 -2.44 -4.70 -18.87
CA ALA A 296 -3.62 -5.01 -18.08
C ALA A 296 -4.37 -6.27 -18.56
N LEU A 297 -4.26 -6.61 -19.85
CA LEU A 297 -5.06 -7.69 -20.43
C LEU A 297 -4.93 -9.04 -19.71
N PRO A 298 -3.74 -9.50 -19.25
CA PRO A 298 -3.65 -10.75 -18.50
C PRO A 298 -4.42 -10.73 -17.17
N SER A 299 -4.42 -9.62 -16.42
CA SER A 299 -5.24 -9.48 -15.21
C SER A 299 -6.73 -9.38 -15.52
N PHE A 300 -7.12 -8.75 -16.62
CA PHE A 300 -8.52 -8.75 -17.09
C PHE A 300 -8.98 -10.16 -17.45
N ALA A 301 -8.15 -10.92 -18.16
CA ALA A 301 -8.43 -12.31 -18.51
C ALA A 301 -8.50 -13.22 -17.27
N ALA A 302 -7.62 -13.04 -16.29
CA ALA A 302 -7.67 -13.73 -15.00
C ALA A 302 -9.01 -13.50 -14.30
N THR A 303 -9.41 -12.23 -14.20
CA THR A 303 -10.69 -11.80 -13.60
C THR A 303 -11.89 -12.42 -14.31
N ALA A 304 -11.91 -12.33 -15.64
CA ALA A 304 -12.97 -12.92 -16.46
C ALA A 304 -13.03 -14.45 -16.32
N TRP A 305 -11.87 -15.10 -16.23
CA TRP A 305 -11.79 -16.54 -15.97
C TRP A 305 -12.41 -16.91 -14.62
N TYR A 306 -12.10 -16.16 -13.57
CA TYR A 306 -12.63 -16.36 -12.23
C TYR A 306 -14.17 -16.22 -12.20
N HIS A 307 -14.71 -15.19 -12.84
CA HIS A 307 -16.15 -14.92 -12.91
C HIS A 307 -16.88 -15.74 -13.99
N HIS A 308 -16.23 -16.76 -14.57
CA HIS A 308 -16.80 -17.64 -15.60
C HIS A 308 -17.32 -16.91 -16.84
N LYS A 309 -16.68 -15.78 -17.20
CA LYS A 309 -17.04 -14.98 -18.38
C LYS A 309 -16.27 -15.37 -19.65
N VAL A 310 -15.19 -16.16 -19.51
CA VAL A 310 -14.40 -16.63 -20.66
C VAL A 310 -15.12 -17.77 -21.36
N PRO A 311 -15.49 -17.65 -22.67
CA PRO A 311 -16.15 -18.71 -23.40
C PRO A 311 -15.25 -19.97 -23.52
N GLY A 312 -15.77 -21.14 -23.11
CA GLY A 312 -15.01 -22.39 -23.14
C GLY A 312 -13.77 -22.35 -22.22
N ALA A 313 -13.88 -21.70 -21.07
CA ALA A 313 -12.78 -21.43 -20.15
C ALA A 313 -11.84 -22.63 -19.94
N PRO A 314 -10.52 -22.43 -20.08
CA PRO A 314 -9.53 -23.46 -19.75
C PRO A 314 -9.62 -23.89 -18.29
N ALA A 315 -9.36 -25.17 -18.00
CA ALA A 315 -9.45 -25.71 -16.64
C ALA A 315 -8.37 -25.13 -15.68
N GLN A 316 -7.26 -24.63 -16.22
CA GLN A 316 -6.13 -24.14 -15.44
C GLN A 316 -5.81 -22.69 -15.78
N LEU A 317 -5.71 -21.85 -14.76
CA LEU A 317 -5.47 -20.42 -14.90
C LEU A 317 -4.10 -20.10 -15.52
N GLU A 318 -3.00 -20.62 -14.96
CA GLU A 318 -1.65 -20.22 -15.39
C GLU A 318 -1.32 -20.56 -16.86
N PRO A 319 -1.67 -21.72 -17.43
CA PRO A 319 -1.51 -21.96 -18.86
C PRO A 319 -2.31 -21.00 -19.74
N PHE A 320 -3.53 -20.64 -19.30
CA PHE A 320 -4.36 -19.65 -20.00
C PHE A 320 -3.71 -18.27 -19.96
N LEU A 321 -3.21 -17.84 -18.82
CA LEU A 321 -2.55 -16.54 -18.70
C LEU A 321 -1.30 -16.45 -19.58
N ARG A 322 -0.50 -17.53 -19.70
CA ARG A 322 0.66 -17.53 -20.61
C ARG A 322 0.26 -17.33 -22.08
N GLU A 323 -0.86 -17.89 -22.52
CA GLU A 323 -1.40 -17.61 -23.87
C GLU A 323 -1.76 -16.12 -24.02
N VAL A 324 -2.46 -15.57 -23.03
CA VAL A 324 -2.89 -14.16 -23.04
C VAL A 324 -1.69 -13.22 -23.01
N GLU A 325 -0.70 -13.46 -22.15
CA GLU A 325 0.54 -12.68 -22.03
C GLU A 325 1.29 -12.63 -23.37
N GLN A 326 1.46 -13.78 -24.01
CA GLN A 326 2.14 -13.86 -25.29
C GLN A 326 1.40 -13.09 -26.39
N TRP A 327 0.08 -13.29 -26.48
CA TRP A 327 -0.74 -12.59 -27.47
C TRP A 327 -0.79 -11.07 -27.20
N SER A 328 -0.83 -10.67 -25.93
CA SER A 328 -0.86 -9.27 -25.49
C SER A 328 0.37 -8.50 -25.96
N LEU A 329 1.57 -9.06 -25.74
CA LEU A 329 2.84 -8.47 -26.19
C LEU A 329 3.03 -8.52 -27.71
N GLY A 330 2.32 -9.40 -28.41
CA GLY A 330 2.41 -9.59 -29.85
C GLY A 330 1.34 -8.80 -30.62
N ASP A 331 0.24 -9.49 -30.93
CA ASP A 331 -0.80 -8.95 -31.81
C ASP A 331 -1.53 -7.75 -31.24
N TYR A 332 -1.83 -7.76 -29.93
CA TYR A 332 -2.55 -6.63 -29.32
C TYR A 332 -1.69 -5.37 -29.22
N ALA A 333 -0.49 -5.46 -28.69
CA ALA A 333 0.45 -4.34 -28.64
C ALA A 333 0.73 -3.79 -30.06
N SER A 334 0.97 -4.68 -31.04
CA SER A 334 1.18 -4.29 -32.44
C SER A 334 -0.06 -3.58 -33.06
N ALA A 335 -1.27 -3.98 -32.69
CA ALA A 335 -2.48 -3.32 -33.14
C ALA A 335 -2.65 -1.93 -32.52
N LEU A 336 -2.38 -1.77 -31.22
CA LEU A 336 -2.44 -0.48 -30.54
C LEU A 336 -1.44 0.53 -31.13
N LEU A 337 -0.20 0.08 -31.40
CA LEU A 337 0.86 0.92 -31.97
C LEU A 337 0.56 1.42 -33.40
N GLN A 338 -0.35 0.79 -34.15
CA GLN A 338 -0.79 1.29 -35.46
C GLN A 338 -1.76 2.48 -35.34
N GLY A 339 -2.38 2.68 -34.18
CA GLY A 339 -3.27 3.82 -33.96
C GLY A 339 -4.39 3.93 -34.99
N ALA A 340 -4.50 5.07 -35.64
CA ALA A 340 -5.52 5.35 -36.68
C ALA A 340 -5.28 4.58 -37.99
N ASP A 341 -4.09 4.06 -38.24
CA ASP A 341 -3.76 3.32 -39.46
C ASP A 341 -4.15 1.82 -39.36
N LEU A 342 -4.66 1.38 -38.21
CA LEU A 342 -5.14 0.01 -38.03
C LEU A 342 -6.34 -0.28 -38.92
N ALA A 343 -6.20 -1.20 -39.89
CA ALA A 343 -7.24 -1.57 -40.82
C ALA A 343 -8.52 -2.02 -40.08
N PRO A 344 -9.73 -1.59 -40.53
CA PRO A 344 -10.99 -1.91 -39.86
C PRO A 344 -11.22 -3.41 -39.63
N ALA A 345 -10.89 -4.24 -40.64
CA ALA A 345 -11.01 -5.68 -40.53
C ALA A 345 -10.10 -6.27 -39.43
N LYS A 346 -8.86 -5.75 -39.28
CA LYS A 346 -7.95 -6.15 -38.23
C LYS A 346 -8.42 -5.68 -36.86
N LYS A 347 -8.97 -4.46 -36.76
CA LYS A 347 -9.60 -3.94 -35.52
C LYS A 347 -10.72 -4.86 -35.03
N GLN A 348 -11.59 -5.32 -35.96
CA GLN A 348 -12.64 -6.28 -35.64
C GLN A 348 -12.08 -7.63 -35.15
N ALA A 349 -11.05 -8.16 -35.80
CA ALA A 349 -10.42 -9.41 -35.38
C ALA A 349 -9.76 -9.31 -34.00
N ILE A 350 -9.07 -8.20 -33.70
CA ILE A 350 -8.49 -7.93 -32.37
C ILE A 350 -9.59 -7.83 -31.31
N ALA A 351 -10.68 -7.10 -31.56
CA ALA A 351 -11.80 -6.96 -30.63
C ALA A 351 -12.48 -8.31 -30.34
N ALA A 352 -12.65 -9.17 -31.35
CA ALA A 352 -13.18 -10.53 -31.17
C ALA A 352 -12.25 -11.42 -30.31
N LYS A 353 -10.93 -11.28 -30.47
CA LYS A 353 -9.97 -12.02 -29.64
C LYS A 353 -9.98 -11.49 -28.19
N LEU A 354 -10.08 -10.18 -27.97
CA LEU A 354 -10.25 -9.57 -26.65
C LEU A 354 -11.52 -10.08 -25.96
N GLU A 355 -12.65 -10.13 -26.67
CA GLU A 355 -13.88 -10.76 -26.16
C GLU A 355 -13.66 -12.23 -25.77
N SER A 356 -12.93 -13.00 -26.57
CA SER A 356 -12.66 -14.40 -26.28
C SER A 356 -11.83 -14.61 -25.01
N PHE A 357 -10.99 -13.66 -24.62
CA PHE A 357 -10.18 -13.69 -23.40
C PHE A 357 -10.90 -13.10 -22.18
N THR A 358 -11.79 -12.13 -22.39
CA THR A 358 -12.35 -11.32 -21.30
C THR A 358 -13.87 -11.50 -21.12
N GLY A 359 -14.56 -12.07 -22.11
CA GLY A 359 -16.01 -12.11 -22.12
C GLY A 359 -16.70 -10.75 -22.30
N VAL A 360 -15.94 -9.65 -22.31
CA VAL A 360 -16.48 -8.31 -22.60
C VAL A 360 -16.76 -8.22 -24.09
N PRO A 361 -17.98 -7.83 -24.52
CA PRO A 361 -18.38 -7.84 -25.92
C PRO A 361 -17.45 -7.04 -26.84
N ALA A 362 -17.11 -7.60 -28.02
CA ALA A 362 -16.25 -6.96 -29.02
C ALA A 362 -16.74 -5.56 -29.41
N ALA A 363 -18.05 -5.32 -29.39
CA ALA A 363 -18.63 -4.01 -29.68
C ALA A 363 -18.15 -2.93 -28.68
N LEU A 364 -17.97 -3.28 -27.40
CA LEU A 364 -17.42 -2.36 -26.38
C LEU A 364 -15.93 -2.11 -26.61
N TRP A 365 -15.15 -3.13 -26.94
CA TRP A 365 -13.75 -2.97 -27.33
C TRP A 365 -13.56 -2.07 -28.53
N ILE A 366 -14.46 -2.18 -29.55
CA ILE A 366 -14.45 -1.30 -30.72
C ILE A 366 -14.81 0.13 -30.33
N LYS A 367 -15.83 0.31 -29.46
CA LYS A 367 -16.25 1.62 -28.94
C LYS A 367 -15.11 2.29 -28.16
N ALA A 368 -14.40 1.55 -27.32
CA ALA A 368 -13.22 2.00 -26.58
C ALA A 368 -11.97 2.14 -27.47
N ASN A 369 -12.08 1.97 -28.78
CA ASN A 369 -10.95 1.97 -29.71
C ASN A 369 -9.83 0.97 -29.31
N LEU A 370 -10.21 -0.19 -28.80
CA LEU A 370 -9.38 -1.25 -28.22
C LEU A 370 -8.64 -0.84 -26.92
N ARG A 371 -8.97 0.30 -26.33
CA ARG A 371 -8.31 0.90 -25.16
C ARG A 371 -9.29 1.01 -24.00
N MET A 372 -9.44 -0.07 -23.23
CA MET A 372 -10.30 -0.13 -22.05
C MET A 372 -9.42 -0.03 -20.81
N ASN A 373 -9.70 0.91 -19.92
CA ASN A 373 -9.00 1.05 -18.64
C ASN A 373 -9.55 0.11 -17.56
N GLY A 374 -8.93 0.12 -16.38
CA GLY A 374 -9.31 -0.77 -15.28
C GLY A 374 -10.72 -0.51 -14.74
N GLY A 375 -11.13 0.76 -14.63
CA GLY A 375 -12.46 1.16 -14.15
C GLY A 375 -13.58 0.76 -15.13
N GLU A 376 -13.36 0.97 -16.42
CA GLU A 376 -14.27 0.53 -17.48
C GLU A 376 -14.40 -0.99 -17.51
N PHE A 377 -13.28 -1.73 -17.46
CA PHE A 377 -13.31 -3.19 -17.44
C PHE A 377 -14.09 -3.73 -16.23
N SER A 378 -13.82 -3.23 -15.02
CA SER A 378 -14.52 -3.62 -13.80
C SER A 378 -16.03 -3.36 -13.85
N LYS A 379 -16.46 -2.33 -14.58
CA LYS A 379 -17.87 -2.03 -14.81
C LYS A 379 -18.48 -2.98 -15.85
N TRP A 380 -17.84 -3.10 -17.02
CA TRP A 380 -18.45 -3.80 -18.16
C TRP A 380 -18.42 -5.33 -18.05
N LEU A 381 -17.52 -5.90 -17.22
CA LEU A 381 -17.42 -7.35 -17.07
C LEU A 381 -18.74 -7.99 -16.58
N GLN A 382 -19.42 -7.35 -15.63
CA GLN A 382 -20.64 -7.86 -14.99
C GLN A 382 -21.83 -6.87 -15.09
N ASP A 383 -21.81 -5.96 -16.06
CA ASP A 383 -22.84 -4.95 -16.24
C ASP A 383 -24.26 -5.51 -16.38
N SER A 384 -24.42 -6.66 -17.04
CA SER A 384 -25.72 -7.32 -17.23
C SER A 384 -26.43 -7.73 -15.94
N THR A 385 -25.73 -7.72 -14.83
CA THR A 385 -26.25 -8.06 -13.49
C THR A 385 -26.16 -6.87 -12.52
N ASP A 386 -25.88 -5.67 -12.99
CA ASP A 386 -25.66 -4.46 -12.19
C ASP A 386 -24.64 -4.68 -11.06
N THR A 387 -23.56 -5.42 -11.39
CA THR A 387 -22.53 -5.83 -10.43
C THR A 387 -21.21 -5.11 -10.70
N THR A 388 -20.62 -4.54 -9.67
CA THR A 388 -19.27 -3.94 -9.68
C THR A 388 -18.25 -5.00 -9.31
N THR A 389 -17.21 -5.15 -10.14
CA THR A 389 -16.04 -6.01 -9.87
C THR A 389 -14.99 -5.22 -9.10
N GLY A 390 -14.35 -5.84 -8.11
CA GLY A 390 -13.30 -5.21 -7.30
C GLY A 390 -12.08 -4.79 -8.12
N ARG A 391 -11.38 -3.76 -7.64
CA ARG A 391 -10.15 -3.26 -8.26
C ARG A 391 -8.90 -3.87 -7.63
N LEU A 392 -8.80 -3.82 -6.29
CA LEU A 392 -7.63 -4.37 -5.58
C LEU A 392 -7.69 -5.90 -5.45
N ASP A 393 -8.87 -6.48 -5.43
CA ASP A 393 -9.07 -7.92 -5.63
C ASP A 393 -10.32 -8.13 -6.48
N SER A 394 -10.12 -8.42 -7.73
CA SER A 394 -11.21 -8.51 -8.70
C SER A 394 -12.07 -9.79 -8.56
N ARG A 395 -11.78 -10.64 -7.58
CA ARG A 395 -12.66 -11.75 -7.17
C ARG A 395 -13.83 -11.26 -6.30
N TYR A 396 -13.64 -10.11 -5.62
CA TYR A 396 -14.71 -9.46 -4.87
C TYR A 396 -15.68 -8.77 -5.82
N GLU A 397 -16.94 -8.79 -5.45
CA GLU A 397 -18.01 -8.17 -6.21
C GLU A 397 -19.05 -7.56 -5.28
N GLY A 398 -19.82 -6.61 -5.77
CA GLY A 398 -20.91 -5.99 -5.04
C GLY A 398 -21.89 -5.25 -5.98
N PRO A 399 -23.07 -4.83 -5.50
CA PRO A 399 -24.01 -4.07 -6.31
C PRO A 399 -23.41 -2.78 -6.84
N ALA A 400 -23.64 -2.44 -8.10
CA ALA A 400 -23.28 -1.14 -8.64
C ALA A 400 -24.05 -0.03 -7.91
N LEU A 401 -23.36 1.02 -7.45
CA LEU A 401 -24.02 2.16 -6.81
C LEU A 401 -24.87 2.95 -7.81
N ASN A 402 -24.38 3.07 -9.04
CA ASN A 402 -25.11 3.65 -10.15
C ASN A 402 -24.98 2.74 -11.40
N PRO A 403 -25.99 1.93 -11.71
CA PRO A 403 -25.97 1.05 -12.87
C PRO A 403 -25.76 1.79 -14.22
N MET A 404 -26.08 3.08 -14.28
CA MET A 404 -25.94 3.91 -15.47
C MET A 404 -24.56 4.59 -15.61
N SER A 405 -23.65 4.38 -14.64
CA SER A 405 -22.28 4.88 -14.73
C SER A 405 -21.48 4.12 -15.82
N ASP A 406 -20.51 4.77 -16.42
CA ASP A 406 -19.57 4.16 -17.38
C ASP A 406 -18.31 3.58 -16.71
N SER A 407 -18.14 3.83 -15.40
CA SER A 407 -17.06 3.27 -14.59
C SER A 407 -17.56 2.90 -13.18
N VAL A 408 -16.76 2.16 -12.44
CA VAL A 408 -17.07 1.79 -11.06
C VAL A 408 -16.90 2.96 -10.09
N GLU A 409 -17.74 3.04 -9.06
CA GLU A 409 -17.79 4.14 -8.10
C GLU A 409 -17.19 3.77 -6.73
N TYR A 410 -16.91 2.49 -6.49
CA TYR A 410 -16.26 2.00 -5.27
C TYR A 410 -15.55 0.67 -5.54
N ASP A 411 -14.67 0.28 -4.63
CA ASP A 411 -13.99 -1.00 -4.67
C ASP A 411 -14.57 -1.94 -3.60
N PRO A 412 -15.33 -2.98 -3.99
CA PRO A 412 -15.91 -3.95 -3.06
C PRO A 412 -14.90 -4.60 -2.10
N PHE A 413 -13.67 -4.81 -2.56
CA PHE A 413 -12.60 -5.35 -1.72
C PHE A 413 -12.19 -4.38 -0.61
N THR A 414 -11.94 -3.12 -0.95
CA THR A 414 -11.55 -2.08 0.01
C THR A 414 -12.62 -1.90 1.08
N GLU A 415 -13.90 -1.84 0.68
CA GLU A 415 -15.02 -1.69 1.62
C GLU A 415 -15.17 -2.92 2.53
N ALA A 416 -14.93 -4.12 2.01
CA ALA A 416 -15.02 -5.35 2.78
C ALA A 416 -13.89 -5.49 3.84
N THR A 417 -12.74 -4.88 3.65
CA THR A 417 -11.55 -5.18 4.47
C THR A 417 -11.14 -4.07 5.42
N THR A 418 -11.28 -2.80 5.03
CA THR A 418 -10.70 -1.65 5.77
C THR A 418 -11.17 -1.55 7.21
N SER A 419 -12.46 -1.75 7.49
CA SER A 419 -13.02 -1.63 8.85
C SER A 419 -12.43 -2.67 9.80
N SER A 420 -12.23 -3.89 9.33
CA SER A 420 -11.65 -5.00 10.12
C SER A 420 -10.20 -4.70 10.51
N PHE A 421 -9.39 -4.22 9.57
CA PHE A 421 -8.00 -3.86 9.83
C PHE A 421 -7.89 -2.65 10.77
N ALA A 422 -8.71 -1.62 10.56
CA ALA A 422 -8.71 -0.43 11.41
C ALA A 422 -9.11 -0.76 12.86
N ALA A 423 -10.18 -1.54 13.04
CA ALA A 423 -10.62 -1.97 14.35
C ALA A 423 -9.60 -2.87 15.04
N ALA A 424 -9.06 -3.86 14.32
CA ALA A 424 -8.04 -4.76 14.86
C ALA A 424 -6.78 -4.00 15.28
N MET A 425 -6.32 -3.05 14.48
CA MET A 425 -5.15 -2.23 14.81
C MET A 425 -5.38 -1.39 16.08
N ASN A 426 -6.53 -0.72 16.19
CA ASN A 426 -6.86 0.07 17.39
C ASN A 426 -6.92 -0.80 18.64
N THR A 427 -7.63 -1.94 18.58
CA THR A 427 -7.71 -2.89 19.68
C THR A 427 -6.33 -3.43 20.07
N TYR A 428 -5.52 -3.85 19.10
CA TYR A 428 -4.19 -4.40 19.34
C TYR A 428 -3.23 -3.37 19.94
N ALA A 429 -3.27 -2.13 19.44
CA ALA A 429 -2.44 -1.04 19.96
C ALA A 429 -2.77 -0.75 21.44
N HIS A 430 -4.05 -0.63 21.77
CA HIS A 430 -4.50 -0.34 23.12
C HIS A 430 -4.28 -1.55 24.07
N ASP A 431 -4.82 -2.72 23.72
CA ASP A 431 -4.90 -3.85 24.64
C ASP A 431 -3.58 -4.60 24.80
N THR A 432 -2.76 -4.66 23.75
CA THR A 432 -1.52 -5.46 23.72
C THR A 432 -0.27 -4.61 23.71
N LEU A 433 -0.18 -3.64 22.81
CA LEU A 433 1.01 -2.81 22.68
C LEU A 433 1.06 -1.69 23.73
N LYS A 434 -0.06 -1.39 24.41
CA LYS A 434 -0.17 -0.33 25.44
C LYS A 434 0.27 1.03 24.91
N PHE A 435 -0.17 1.35 23.68
CA PHE A 435 0.21 2.57 22.98
C PHE A 435 -1.01 3.26 22.37
N GLY A 436 -1.01 4.59 22.37
CA GLY A 436 -1.98 5.38 21.62
C GLY A 436 -3.25 5.79 22.38
N ASP A 437 -3.33 5.58 23.69
CA ASP A 437 -4.53 5.82 24.51
C ASP A 437 -5.13 7.22 24.37
N ASN A 438 -4.30 8.22 24.05
CA ASN A 438 -4.71 9.61 23.87
C ASN A 438 -4.53 10.11 22.42
N MET A 439 -4.41 9.19 21.48
CA MET A 439 -4.18 9.50 20.06
C MET A 439 -5.17 8.78 19.16
N THR A 440 -5.70 9.47 18.16
CA THR A 440 -6.48 8.82 17.11
C THR A 440 -5.56 8.16 16.09
N TYR A 441 -5.80 6.89 15.79
CA TYR A 441 -5.16 6.18 14.69
C TYR A 441 -5.73 6.65 13.35
N LYS A 442 -4.89 7.06 12.41
CA LYS A 442 -5.27 7.57 11.10
C LYS A 442 -5.00 6.52 10.02
N PRO A 443 -5.99 5.77 9.54
CA PRO A 443 -5.79 4.78 8.48
C PRO A 443 -5.16 5.36 7.22
N SER A 444 -5.38 6.66 6.97
CA SER A 444 -4.82 7.39 5.83
C SER A 444 -4.48 8.83 6.22
N ALA A 445 -3.45 9.38 5.57
CA ALA A 445 -3.11 10.80 5.62
C ALA A 445 -3.98 11.67 4.69
N ARG A 446 -4.88 11.07 3.91
CA ARG A 446 -5.75 11.77 2.96
C ARG A 446 -6.79 12.61 3.70
N GLU A 447 -6.40 13.84 4.00
CA GLU A 447 -7.24 14.87 4.62
C GLU A 447 -7.53 15.97 3.59
N PRO A 448 -8.50 16.87 3.87
CA PRO A 448 -8.66 18.05 3.03
C PRO A 448 -7.33 18.81 2.89
N GLY A 449 -6.87 18.99 1.66
CA GLY A 449 -5.56 19.58 1.36
C GLY A 449 -4.39 18.59 1.25
N PHE A 450 -4.63 17.29 1.39
CA PHE A 450 -3.61 16.28 1.04
C PHE A 450 -3.23 16.43 -0.44
N ASN A 451 -1.97 16.76 -0.68
CA ASN A 451 -1.41 16.90 -2.03
C ASN A 451 -0.06 16.18 -2.04
N TRP A 452 0.02 15.08 -2.79
CA TRP A 452 1.23 14.31 -2.91
C TRP A 452 2.05 14.81 -4.10
N ASP A 453 3.30 15.19 -3.86
CA ASP A 453 4.22 15.55 -4.94
C ASP A 453 4.73 14.28 -5.63
N MET A 454 4.21 14.02 -6.83
CA MET A 454 4.61 12.88 -7.68
C MET A 454 5.93 13.12 -8.42
N LYS A 455 6.55 14.28 -8.26
CA LYS A 455 7.84 14.57 -8.90
C LYS A 455 8.94 13.79 -8.21
N HIS A 456 9.77 13.19 -9.05
CA HIS A 456 10.92 12.42 -8.61
C HIS A 456 12.13 12.75 -9.47
N ARG A 457 13.30 12.84 -8.84
CA ARG A 457 14.59 13.00 -9.51
C ARG A 457 15.31 11.66 -9.48
N GLY A 458 15.11 10.86 -10.52
CA GLY A 458 15.84 9.62 -10.70
C GLY A 458 17.36 9.84 -10.93
N PRO A 459 18.11 8.76 -11.12
CA PRO A 459 19.57 8.79 -11.26
C PRO A 459 20.11 9.74 -12.34
N GLY A 460 19.28 10.12 -13.32
CA GLY A 460 19.62 11.11 -14.36
C GLY A 460 19.51 12.58 -13.91
N GLY A 461 19.01 12.85 -12.71
CA GLY A 461 18.87 14.20 -12.13
C GLY A 461 17.77 15.09 -12.72
N TRP A 462 17.01 14.62 -13.71
CA TRP A 462 15.90 15.36 -14.33
C TRP A 462 14.55 14.80 -13.82
N PRO A 463 13.65 15.66 -13.34
CA PRO A 463 12.33 15.21 -12.95
C PRO A 463 11.54 14.75 -14.18
N GLY A 464 11.02 13.53 -14.15
CA GLY A 464 10.09 13.02 -15.14
C GLY A 464 8.72 13.69 -15.04
N THR A 465 7.95 13.64 -16.12
CA THR A 465 6.55 14.13 -16.14
C THR A 465 5.63 13.15 -15.38
N TYR A 466 5.95 11.87 -15.44
CA TYR A 466 5.25 10.79 -14.75
C TYR A 466 6.20 10.03 -13.86
N LEU A 467 5.69 9.54 -12.75
CA LEU A 467 6.49 8.79 -11.79
C LEU A 467 6.93 7.45 -12.38
N ASN A 468 8.25 7.30 -12.48
CA ASN A 468 8.93 6.08 -12.90
C ASN A 468 10.23 5.95 -12.11
N VAL A 469 10.32 4.94 -11.25
CA VAL A 469 11.46 4.68 -10.36
C VAL A 469 12.21 3.39 -10.73
N ILE A 470 12.00 2.88 -11.94
CA ILE A 470 12.72 1.70 -12.48
C ILE A 470 14.23 1.96 -12.47
N GLY A 471 14.63 3.20 -12.79
CA GLY A 471 16.04 3.62 -12.82
C GLY A 471 16.71 3.55 -11.45
N ASP A 472 15.99 3.85 -10.39
CA ASP A 472 16.50 3.83 -9.00
C ASP A 472 16.81 2.41 -8.55
N LEU A 473 15.86 1.48 -8.75
CA LEU A 473 16.08 0.07 -8.47
C LEU A 473 17.28 -0.49 -9.28
N ALA A 474 17.33 -0.20 -10.58
CA ALA A 474 18.42 -0.65 -11.43
C ALA A 474 19.78 -0.07 -10.98
N SER A 475 19.81 1.19 -10.54
CA SER A 475 21.00 1.84 -10.00
C SER A 475 21.47 1.16 -8.72
N THR A 476 20.56 0.92 -7.78
CA THR A 476 20.83 0.23 -6.52
C THR A 476 21.41 -1.16 -6.77
N MET A 477 20.80 -1.96 -7.67
CA MET A 477 21.28 -3.30 -8.01
C MET A 477 22.64 -3.30 -8.73
N LYS A 478 22.94 -2.27 -9.52
CA LYS A 478 24.27 -2.12 -10.18
C LYS A 478 25.36 -1.78 -9.17
N VAL A 479 25.08 -0.93 -8.21
CA VAL A 479 26.06 -0.51 -7.18
C VAL A 479 26.23 -1.60 -6.11
N ASN A 480 25.15 -2.31 -5.76
CA ASN A 480 25.18 -3.48 -4.88
C ASN A 480 24.77 -4.75 -5.65
N PRO A 481 25.69 -5.41 -6.38
CA PRO A 481 25.37 -6.58 -7.20
C PRO A 481 25.04 -7.85 -6.37
N HIS A 482 25.14 -7.76 -5.05
CA HIS A 482 24.74 -8.81 -4.10
C HIS A 482 23.34 -8.61 -3.55
N MET A 483 22.69 -7.50 -3.85
CA MET A 483 21.31 -7.29 -3.47
C MET A 483 20.36 -8.15 -4.32
N HIS A 484 19.40 -8.76 -3.67
CA HIS A 484 18.38 -9.59 -4.33
C HIS A 484 17.02 -8.94 -4.26
N VAL A 485 16.14 -9.30 -5.19
CA VAL A 485 14.76 -8.82 -5.26
C VAL A 485 13.80 -9.99 -5.30
N LEU A 486 12.74 -9.95 -4.51
CA LEU A 486 11.63 -10.89 -4.58
C LEU A 486 10.35 -10.12 -4.97
N LEU A 487 9.86 -10.35 -6.17
CA LEU A 487 8.60 -9.82 -6.65
C LEU A 487 7.47 -10.81 -6.38
N MET A 488 6.45 -10.36 -5.64
CA MET A 488 5.24 -11.11 -5.37
C MET A 488 3.98 -10.28 -5.64
N GLY A 489 2.88 -10.95 -5.98
CA GLY A 489 1.59 -10.30 -6.23
C GLY A 489 0.48 -11.28 -6.53
N GLY A 490 -0.72 -10.76 -6.77
CA GLY A 490 -1.90 -11.54 -7.12
C GLY A 490 -2.28 -11.41 -8.60
N TYR A 491 -2.77 -12.50 -9.19
CA TYR A 491 -3.26 -12.50 -10.58
C TYR A 491 -4.51 -11.63 -10.77
N PHE A 492 -5.29 -11.45 -9.70
CA PHE A 492 -6.58 -10.74 -9.70
C PHE A 492 -6.46 -9.29 -9.19
N ASP A 493 -5.25 -8.75 -9.17
CA ASP A 493 -4.98 -7.35 -8.84
C ASP A 493 -5.09 -6.48 -10.11
N LEU A 494 -6.06 -5.55 -10.12
CA LEU A 494 -6.21 -4.56 -11.19
C LEU A 494 -5.61 -3.20 -10.81
N GLY A 495 -5.18 -3.05 -9.56
CA GLY A 495 -4.51 -1.84 -9.06
C GLY A 495 -3.03 -1.80 -9.40
N THR A 496 -2.35 -2.95 -9.23
CA THR A 496 -0.93 -3.13 -9.55
C THR A 496 -0.76 -4.46 -10.27
N LEU A 497 -0.67 -4.38 -11.59
CA LEU A 497 -0.75 -5.52 -12.49
C LEU A 497 0.45 -6.47 -12.34
N TYR A 498 0.20 -7.75 -12.08
CA TYR A 498 1.28 -8.76 -11.96
C TYR A 498 2.14 -8.85 -13.22
N PHE A 499 1.52 -8.70 -14.39
CA PHE A 499 2.22 -8.78 -15.67
C PHE A 499 2.97 -7.48 -15.97
N GLY A 500 2.42 -6.31 -15.61
CA GLY A 500 3.12 -5.03 -15.64
C GLY A 500 4.37 -5.06 -14.77
N ALA A 501 4.25 -5.54 -13.53
CA ALA A 501 5.37 -5.70 -12.62
C ALA A 501 6.46 -6.63 -13.19
N THR A 502 6.05 -7.76 -13.81
CA THR A 502 7.00 -8.66 -14.47
C THR A 502 7.69 -8.00 -15.67
N TYR A 503 6.94 -7.22 -16.44
CA TYR A 503 7.46 -6.46 -17.58
C TYR A 503 8.52 -5.45 -17.12
N GLU A 504 8.21 -4.63 -16.11
CA GLU A 504 9.12 -3.64 -15.55
C GLU A 504 10.44 -4.28 -15.06
N MET A 505 10.36 -5.39 -14.33
CA MET A 505 11.55 -6.11 -13.84
C MET A 505 12.43 -6.63 -14.96
N LYS A 506 11.87 -7.08 -16.07
CA LYS A 506 12.62 -7.54 -17.24
C LYS A 506 13.21 -6.39 -18.07
N HIS A 507 12.76 -5.15 -17.85
CA HIS A 507 13.21 -3.95 -18.56
C HIS A 507 14.05 -3.02 -17.68
N LEU A 508 14.54 -3.48 -16.53
CA LEU A 508 15.49 -2.71 -15.72
C LEU A 508 16.74 -2.37 -16.54
N PRO A 509 17.16 -1.08 -16.58
CA PRO A 509 18.35 -0.65 -17.32
C PRO A 509 19.64 -1.05 -16.58
N MET A 510 19.90 -2.35 -16.52
CA MET A 510 21.04 -2.95 -15.83
C MET A 510 21.61 -4.12 -16.64
N PRO A 511 22.85 -4.59 -16.33
CA PRO A 511 23.41 -5.79 -16.96
C PRO A 511 22.50 -7.01 -16.80
N VAL A 512 22.35 -7.79 -17.88
CA VAL A 512 21.44 -8.95 -17.91
C VAL A 512 21.80 -10.01 -16.86
N GLU A 513 23.07 -10.09 -16.48
CA GLU A 513 23.59 -11.00 -15.47
C GLU A 513 22.98 -10.77 -14.08
N LEU A 514 22.52 -9.54 -13.80
CA LEU A 514 21.86 -9.21 -12.54
C LEU A 514 20.39 -9.67 -12.50
N GLN A 515 19.80 -10.04 -13.64
CA GLN A 515 18.42 -10.59 -13.67
C GLN A 515 18.28 -11.88 -12.84
N LYS A 516 19.36 -12.64 -12.66
CA LYS A 516 19.39 -13.84 -11.80
C LYS A 516 19.12 -13.53 -10.32
N ASN A 517 19.30 -12.29 -9.89
CA ASN A 517 19.05 -11.84 -8.51
C ASN A 517 17.57 -11.51 -8.28
N ILE A 518 16.71 -11.61 -9.31
CA ILE A 518 15.29 -11.32 -9.21
C ILE A 518 14.49 -12.63 -9.20
N ALA A 519 13.74 -12.86 -8.15
CA ALA A 519 12.85 -14.00 -8.02
C ALA A 519 11.39 -13.55 -8.08
N TYR A 520 10.51 -14.43 -8.55
CA TYR A 520 9.10 -14.14 -8.78
C TYR A 520 8.21 -15.17 -8.09
N LYS A 521 7.06 -14.74 -7.54
CA LYS A 521 6.01 -15.63 -7.08
C LYS A 521 4.66 -14.91 -7.13
N PHE A 522 3.73 -15.44 -7.91
CA PHE A 522 2.36 -14.94 -7.98
C PHE A 522 1.38 -15.94 -7.36
N PHE A 523 0.23 -15.40 -6.91
CA PHE A 523 -0.79 -16.14 -6.18
C PHE A 523 -2.16 -15.96 -6.83
N PRO A 524 -3.07 -16.94 -6.72
CA PRO A 524 -4.44 -16.80 -7.21
C PRO A 524 -5.30 -15.95 -6.26
N THR A 525 -4.90 -14.70 -6.03
CA THR A 525 -5.51 -13.72 -5.15
C THR A 525 -5.30 -12.32 -5.71
N GLY A 526 -5.81 -11.28 -5.04
CA GLY A 526 -5.62 -9.87 -5.41
C GLY A 526 -4.43 -9.21 -4.72
N HIS A 527 -4.54 -7.90 -4.52
CA HIS A 527 -3.51 -6.97 -4.03
C HIS A 527 -2.95 -7.34 -2.67
N MET A 528 -3.84 -7.51 -1.68
CA MET A 528 -3.47 -7.96 -0.34
C MET A 528 -3.43 -9.49 -0.32
N VAL A 529 -2.36 -10.06 -0.83
CA VAL A 529 -2.16 -11.53 -0.95
C VAL A 529 -2.48 -12.26 0.35
N TYR A 530 -2.20 -11.65 1.48
CA TYR A 530 -2.35 -12.21 2.83
C TYR A 530 -3.81 -12.28 3.34
N VAL A 531 -4.79 -11.75 2.63
CA VAL A 531 -6.22 -11.90 3.00
C VAL A 531 -6.69 -13.34 2.81
N ASN A 532 -6.14 -14.04 1.84
CA ASN A 532 -6.38 -15.48 1.62
C ASN A 532 -5.36 -16.32 2.41
N ASN A 533 -5.84 -17.28 3.23
CA ASN A 533 -4.98 -18.06 4.13
C ASN A 533 -3.94 -18.92 3.41
N ASP A 534 -4.30 -19.55 2.27
CA ASP A 534 -3.36 -20.39 1.51
C ASP A 534 -2.27 -19.52 0.87
N ALA A 535 -2.65 -18.36 0.37
CA ALA A 535 -1.72 -17.40 -0.18
C ALA A 535 -0.84 -16.78 0.92
N LEU A 536 -1.37 -16.49 2.12
CA LEU A 536 -0.59 -16.02 3.28
C LEU A 536 0.50 -17.04 3.67
N LYS A 537 0.17 -18.34 3.70
CA LYS A 537 1.17 -19.39 3.90
C LYS A 537 2.27 -19.33 2.85
N GLY A 538 1.90 -19.24 1.58
CA GLY A 538 2.85 -19.13 0.47
C GLY A 538 3.71 -17.87 0.54
N LEU A 539 3.12 -16.74 0.97
CA LEU A 539 3.81 -15.46 1.22
C LEU A 539 4.87 -15.61 2.30
N HIS A 540 4.50 -16.23 3.44
CA HIS A 540 5.44 -16.54 4.53
C HIS A 540 6.59 -17.42 4.02
N ASP A 541 6.28 -18.58 3.47
CA ASP A 541 7.28 -19.58 3.10
C ASP A 541 8.28 -19.02 2.10
N ARG A 542 7.81 -18.28 1.10
CA ARG A 542 8.70 -17.68 0.08
C ARG A 542 9.53 -16.52 0.63
N THR A 543 8.96 -15.66 1.49
CA THR A 543 9.68 -14.56 2.13
C THR A 543 10.75 -15.11 3.08
N ALA A 544 10.39 -16.07 3.93
CA ALA A 544 11.33 -16.69 4.86
C ALA A 544 12.47 -17.42 4.12
N GLN A 545 12.16 -18.11 3.02
CA GLN A 545 13.17 -18.73 2.16
C GLN A 545 14.11 -17.68 1.56
N PHE A 546 13.55 -16.60 1.01
CA PHE A 546 14.31 -15.52 0.39
C PHE A 546 15.29 -14.85 1.37
N ILE A 547 14.86 -14.60 2.61
CA ILE A 547 15.72 -14.04 3.64
C ILE A 547 16.86 -15.00 3.98
N ARG A 548 16.57 -16.30 4.24
CA ARG A 548 17.58 -17.30 4.57
C ARG A 548 18.62 -17.49 3.45
N GLU A 549 18.19 -17.38 2.20
CA GLU A 549 19.09 -17.47 1.03
C GLU A 549 20.04 -16.27 0.92
N ASN A 550 19.64 -15.10 1.45
CA ASN A 550 20.33 -13.82 1.22
C ASN A 550 20.79 -13.10 2.50
N GLU A 551 20.63 -13.68 3.69
CA GLU A 551 21.06 -13.07 4.96
C GLU A 551 22.58 -13.02 5.14
N THR A 552 23.30 -13.92 4.50
CA THR A 552 24.77 -13.91 4.48
C THR A 552 25.20 -13.56 3.07
N GLY A 553 25.87 -12.44 2.85
CA GLY A 553 26.36 -12.02 1.54
C GLY A 553 27.39 -13.00 0.93
N LYS A 554 26.93 -14.19 0.57
CA LYS A 554 27.72 -15.25 -0.08
C LYS A 554 27.58 -15.17 -1.57
#